data_ccc5956e73a26ac31f59b8f2ffc9fd70
#
_entry.id   ccc5956e73a26ac31f59b8f2ffc9fd70
#
_cell.length_a   1.000
_cell.length_b   1.000
_cell.length_c   1.000
_cell.angle_alpha   90.00
_cell.angle_beta   90.00
_cell.angle_gamma   90.00
#
_symmetry.space_group_name_H-M   'P 1'
#
loop_
_entity.id
_entity.type
_entity.pdbx_description
1 polymer ?
#
loop_
_entity_poly.entity_id
_entity_poly.type
_entity_poly.pdbx_seq_one_letter_code
_entity_poly.pdbx_strand_id
1 'polypeptide(L)'
;SDVLTHCTASLKRLATDRIDLYQVHWPNPDIPIAETMHAMAELVADGRVRHVGVSNYSVAQMQEAQDALGDVPLVSNQVKYSLGAREIETDILPYCQEHNITVIAYSPLAKGDFSGPGLERVAGIASARGKTPAQIMLNWLISQPQVIAIPKTDRVERVDEAVGAIGWTMDPAERTALTNS
;
A
#
# COMPACT_ATOMS: atom_id res chain seq x y z
N SER A 1 16.42 -16.59 -13.91
CA SER A 1 16.23 -15.67 -12.79
C SER A 1 15.26 -16.28 -11.79
N ASP A 2 15.52 -16.11 -10.50
CA ASP A 2 14.68 -16.63 -9.41
C ASP A 2 13.26 -16.05 -9.46
N VAL A 3 13.09 -14.84 -9.98
CA VAL A 3 11.79 -14.18 -10.18
C VAL A 3 10.85 -15.01 -11.03
N LEU A 4 11.33 -15.55 -12.16
CA LEU A 4 10.53 -16.39 -13.07
C LEU A 4 10.10 -17.70 -12.41
N THR A 5 11.01 -18.33 -11.66
CA THR A 5 10.76 -19.56 -10.92
C THR A 5 9.74 -19.33 -9.82
N HIS A 6 9.88 -18.25 -9.05
CA HIS A 6 8.95 -17.90 -7.96
C HIS A 6 7.57 -17.52 -8.49
N CYS A 7 7.47 -16.83 -9.63
CA CYS A 7 6.19 -16.55 -10.28
C CYS A 7 5.48 -17.85 -10.67
N THR A 8 6.19 -18.76 -11.34
CA THR A 8 5.65 -20.06 -11.74
C THR A 8 5.14 -20.86 -10.54
N ALA A 9 5.90 -20.86 -9.43
CA ALA A 9 5.48 -21.52 -8.19
C ALA A 9 4.26 -20.86 -7.56
N SER A 10 4.14 -19.52 -7.65
CA SER A 10 2.99 -18.77 -7.15
C SER A 10 1.73 -19.06 -7.96
N LEU A 11 1.81 -19.07 -9.29
CA LEU A 11 0.71 -19.44 -10.19
C LEU A 11 0.18 -20.84 -9.86
N LYS A 12 1.10 -21.81 -9.66
CA LYS A 12 0.72 -23.15 -9.26
C LYS A 12 -0.01 -23.22 -7.92
N ARG A 13 0.49 -22.49 -6.90
CA ARG A 13 -0.16 -22.45 -5.57
C ARG A 13 -1.52 -21.77 -5.59
N LEU A 14 -1.67 -20.72 -6.40
CA LEU A 14 -2.92 -19.98 -6.57
C LEU A 14 -3.93 -20.68 -7.48
N ALA A 15 -3.51 -21.76 -8.18
CA ALA A 15 -4.30 -22.49 -9.16
C ALA A 15 -4.87 -21.55 -10.26
N THR A 16 -4.05 -20.63 -10.75
CA THR A 16 -4.38 -19.67 -11.80
C THR A 16 -3.27 -19.64 -12.86
N ASP A 17 -3.61 -19.16 -14.04
CA ASP A 17 -2.67 -18.94 -15.15
C ASP A 17 -2.07 -17.53 -15.17
N ARG A 18 -2.64 -16.58 -14.40
CA ARG A 18 -2.20 -15.19 -14.35
C ARG A 18 -2.32 -14.58 -12.96
N ILE A 19 -1.35 -13.74 -12.60
CA ILE A 19 -1.36 -12.88 -11.41
C ILE A 19 -1.69 -11.46 -11.83
N ASP A 20 -2.70 -10.84 -11.21
CA ASP A 20 -3.07 -9.46 -11.55
C ASP A 20 -2.04 -8.44 -11.08
N LEU A 21 -1.50 -8.58 -9.87
CA LEU A 21 -0.43 -7.73 -9.35
C LEU A 21 0.67 -8.59 -8.73
N TYR A 22 1.87 -8.53 -9.30
CA TYR A 22 3.05 -9.20 -8.76
C TYR A 22 4.03 -8.17 -8.24
N GLN A 23 4.47 -8.33 -6.97
CA GLN A 23 5.26 -7.31 -6.28
C GLN A 23 6.60 -7.88 -5.81
N VAL A 24 7.65 -7.08 -5.96
CA VAL A 24 8.92 -7.31 -5.24
C VAL A 24 8.73 -6.90 -3.80
N HIS A 25 8.90 -7.84 -2.86
CA HIS A 25 8.58 -7.64 -1.44
C HIS A 25 9.54 -6.67 -0.74
N TRP A 26 10.84 -6.75 -1.08
CA TRP A 26 11.90 -5.86 -0.60
C TRP A 26 12.97 -5.67 -1.67
N PRO A 27 13.60 -4.49 -1.79
CA PRO A 27 14.80 -4.36 -2.58
C PRO A 27 15.91 -5.23 -1.97
N ASN A 28 16.64 -5.96 -2.82
CA ASN A 28 17.80 -6.72 -2.40
C ASN A 28 19.06 -5.94 -2.76
N PRO A 29 19.89 -5.50 -1.80
CA PRO A 29 21.10 -4.72 -2.10
C PRO A 29 22.17 -5.49 -2.88
N ASP A 30 22.11 -6.82 -2.88
CA ASP A 30 23.07 -7.68 -3.56
C ASP A 30 22.69 -7.96 -5.03
N ILE A 31 21.49 -7.53 -5.46
CA ILE A 31 20.96 -7.76 -6.82
C ILE A 31 20.56 -6.41 -7.42
N PRO A 32 21.09 -6.03 -8.59
CA PRO A 32 20.68 -4.81 -9.27
C PRO A 32 19.17 -4.79 -9.51
N ILE A 33 18.52 -3.67 -9.21
CA ILE A 33 17.08 -3.48 -9.44
C ILE A 33 16.72 -3.78 -10.89
N ALA A 34 17.54 -3.34 -11.82
CA ALA A 34 17.34 -3.57 -13.26
C ALA A 34 17.23 -5.06 -13.62
N GLU A 35 18.06 -5.93 -13.02
CA GLU A 35 17.97 -7.38 -13.27
C GLU A 35 16.61 -7.96 -12.85
N THR A 36 16.14 -7.56 -11.68
CA THR A 36 14.82 -7.97 -11.17
C THR A 36 13.70 -7.43 -12.06
N MET A 37 13.75 -6.16 -12.44
CA MET A 37 12.71 -5.49 -13.23
C MET A 37 12.65 -6.02 -14.68
N HIS A 38 13.76 -6.35 -15.29
CA HIS A 38 13.76 -7.02 -16.61
C HIS A 38 13.02 -8.36 -16.55
N ALA A 39 13.24 -9.16 -15.50
CA ALA A 39 12.49 -10.41 -15.32
C ALA A 39 10.99 -10.18 -15.04
N MET A 40 10.63 -9.09 -14.34
CA MET A 40 9.23 -8.70 -14.14
C MET A 40 8.57 -8.27 -15.46
N ALA A 41 9.28 -7.53 -16.31
CA ALA A 41 8.80 -7.13 -17.63
C ALA A 41 8.59 -8.35 -18.55
N GLU A 42 9.49 -9.35 -18.50
CA GLU A 42 9.31 -10.62 -19.22
C GLU A 42 8.03 -11.33 -18.80
N LEU A 43 7.73 -11.38 -17.49
CA LEU A 43 6.48 -11.99 -16.98
C LEU A 43 5.21 -11.27 -17.49
N VAL A 44 5.28 -9.97 -17.69
CA VAL A 44 4.18 -9.18 -18.28
C VAL A 44 4.05 -9.49 -19.78
N ALA A 45 5.16 -9.52 -20.51
CA ALA A 45 5.19 -9.85 -21.94
C ALA A 45 4.64 -11.26 -22.22
N ASP A 46 4.95 -12.22 -21.34
CA ASP A 46 4.42 -13.61 -21.40
C ASP A 46 2.94 -13.71 -20.98
N GLY A 47 2.34 -12.67 -20.46
CA GLY A 47 0.95 -12.66 -19.96
C GLY A 47 0.74 -13.39 -18.63
N ARG A 48 1.82 -13.83 -17.95
CA ARG A 48 1.76 -14.46 -16.62
C ARG A 48 1.46 -13.47 -15.50
N VAL A 49 1.84 -12.22 -15.69
CA VAL A 49 1.60 -11.10 -14.77
C VAL A 49 0.93 -9.97 -15.53
N ARG A 50 -0.07 -9.31 -14.91
CA ARG A 50 -0.76 -8.17 -15.52
C ARG A 50 -0.10 -6.84 -15.16
N HIS A 51 0.22 -6.67 -13.88
CA HIS A 51 0.79 -5.44 -13.35
C HIS A 51 1.97 -5.72 -12.44
N VAL A 52 2.96 -4.83 -12.49
CA VAL A 52 4.18 -4.91 -11.67
C VAL A 52 4.10 -3.88 -10.56
N GLY A 53 4.44 -4.29 -9.34
CA GLY A 53 4.59 -3.42 -8.18
C GLY A 53 5.85 -3.73 -7.40
N VAL A 54 6.12 -2.86 -6.44
CA VAL A 54 7.22 -3.00 -5.49
C VAL A 54 6.75 -2.81 -4.05
N SER A 55 7.60 -3.08 -3.09
CA SER A 55 7.35 -2.82 -1.69
C SER A 55 8.61 -2.31 -1.02
N ASN A 56 8.47 -1.25 -0.21
CA ASN A 56 9.55 -0.61 0.54
C ASN A 56 10.67 -0.01 -0.33
N TYR A 57 10.31 0.47 -1.51
CA TYR A 57 11.22 1.19 -2.41
C TYR A 57 11.22 2.69 -2.09
N SER A 58 12.40 3.29 -2.08
CA SER A 58 12.56 4.75 -2.07
C SER A 58 12.19 5.34 -3.42
N VAL A 59 12.07 6.68 -3.50
CA VAL A 59 11.83 7.39 -4.77
C VAL A 59 12.91 7.04 -5.81
N ALA A 60 14.19 7.10 -5.45
CA ALA A 60 15.27 6.76 -6.37
C ALA A 60 15.19 5.31 -6.88
N GLN A 61 14.84 4.37 -6.00
CA GLN A 61 14.66 2.96 -6.39
C GLN A 61 13.44 2.75 -7.29
N MET A 62 12.35 3.50 -7.09
CA MET A 62 11.18 3.46 -7.98
C MET A 62 11.51 4.01 -9.36
N GLN A 63 12.31 5.08 -9.44
CA GLN A 63 12.80 5.64 -10.71
C GLN A 63 13.66 4.62 -11.46
N GLU A 64 14.66 4.03 -10.79
CA GLU A 64 15.49 2.97 -11.38
C GLU A 64 14.64 1.76 -11.84
N ALA A 65 13.66 1.37 -11.04
CA ALA A 65 12.74 0.29 -11.39
C ALA A 65 11.92 0.62 -12.64
N GLN A 66 11.36 1.82 -12.74
CA GLN A 66 10.59 2.25 -13.91
C GLN A 66 11.46 2.34 -15.16
N ASP A 67 12.68 2.86 -15.05
CA ASP A 67 13.63 2.93 -16.18
C ASP A 67 13.93 1.53 -16.71
N ALA A 68 14.12 0.55 -15.82
CA ALA A 68 14.39 -0.83 -16.22
C ALA A 68 13.16 -1.59 -16.75
N LEU A 69 11.96 -1.21 -16.33
CA LEU A 69 10.70 -1.78 -16.84
C LEU A 69 10.34 -1.28 -18.25
N GLY A 70 10.91 -0.14 -18.68
CA GLY A 70 10.59 0.48 -19.98
C GLY A 70 9.12 0.87 -20.07
N ASP A 71 8.42 0.33 -21.09
CA ASP A 71 7.00 0.63 -21.34
C ASP A 71 6.02 -0.04 -20.34
N VAL A 72 6.51 -0.96 -19.52
CA VAL A 72 5.69 -1.60 -18.48
C VAL A 72 5.57 -0.67 -17.27
N PRO A 73 4.36 -0.19 -16.91
CA PRO A 73 4.23 0.76 -15.82
C PRO A 73 4.45 0.09 -14.45
N LEU A 74 5.18 0.76 -13.57
CA LEU A 74 5.20 0.47 -12.14
C LEU A 74 3.91 1.00 -11.52
N VAL A 75 3.00 0.12 -11.05
CA VAL A 75 1.66 0.55 -10.65
C VAL A 75 1.46 0.70 -9.14
N SER A 76 2.35 0.15 -8.32
CA SER A 76 2.21 0.23 -6.87
C SER A 76 3.54 0.20 -6.13
N ASN A 77 3.57 0.89 -4.98
CA ASN A 77 4.59 0.71 -3.94
C ASN A 77 3.89 0.41 -2.61
N GLN A 78 4.13 -0.78 -2.05
CA GLN A 78 3.58 -1.17 -0.77
C GLN A 78 4.52 -0.74 0.35
N VAL A 79 4.06 0.17 1.22
CA VAL A 79 4.88 0.79 2.27
C VAL A 79 4.14 0.88 3.59
N LYS A 80 4.88 1.01 4.70
CA LYS A 80 4.29 1.28 6.01
C LYS A 80 3.67 2.68 5.99
N TYR A 81 2.35 2.74 6.21
CA TYR A 81 1.66 4.01 6.31
C TYR A 81 0.44 3.90 7.22
N SER A 82 0.39 4.77 8.20
CA SER A 82 -0.70 4.87 9.16
C SER A 82 -0.73 6.28 9.75
N LEU A 83 -1.75 6.61 10.53
CA LEU A 83 -1.82 7.90 11.23
C LEU A 83 -0.60 8.16 12.15
N GLY A 84 0.00 7.08 12.70
CA GLY A 84 1.19 7.15 13.54
C GLY A 84 2.51 6.85 12.83
N ALA A 85 2.51 6.61 11.51
CA ALA A 85 3.73 6.35 10.71
C ALA A 85 3.57 7.04 9.36
N ARG A 86 4.04 8.28 9.26
CA ARG A 86 3.74 9.23 8.17
C ARG A 86 4.98 9.67 7.40
N GLU A 87 6.09 8.99 7.60
CA GLU A 87 7.39 9.35 7.04
C GLU A 87 7.35 9.45 5.51
N ILE A 88 6.51 8.64 4.86
CA ILE A 88 6.36 8.63 3.40
C ILE A 88 5.72 9.90 2.82
N GLU A 89 5.09 10.73 3.66
CA GLU A 89 4.43 11.98 3.20
C GLU A 89 5.42 13.04 2.72
N THR A 90 6.70 12.91 3.08
CA THR A 90 7.74 13.86 2.70
C THR A 90 8.23 13.69 1.26
N ASP A 91 8.20 12.47 0.73
CA ASP A 91 8.79 12.15 -0.58
C ASP A 91 8.04 11.06 -1.35
N ILE A 92 7.85 9.86 -0.76
CA ILE A 92 7.28 8.70 -1.45
C ILE A 92 5.82 8.95 -1.87
N LEU A 93 4.98 9.45 -0.97
CA LEU A 93 3.56 9.68 -1.25
C LEU A 93 3.37 10.73 -2.36
N PRO A 94 3.99 11.92 -2.30
CA PRO A 94 3.91 12.90 -3.40
C PRO A 94 4.39 12.33 -4.74
N TYR A 95 5.52 11.63 -4.74
CA TYR A 95 6.04 11.00 -5.95
C TYR A 95 5.06 9.98 -6.54
N CYS A 96 4.49 9.12 -5.70
CA CYS A 96 3.51 8.12 -6.14
C CYS A 96 2.25 8.79 -6.74
N GLN A 97 1.76 9.87 -6.12
CA GLN A 97 0.60 10.62 -6.60
C GLN A 97 0.87 11.28 -7.95
N GLU A 98 2.05 11.87 -8.15
CA GLU A 98 2.45 12.50 -9.42
C GLU A 98 2.58 11.48 -10.56
N HIS A 99 3.07 10.27 -10.25
CA HIS A 99 3.34 9.23 -11.25
C HIS A 99 2.23 8.17 -11.37
N ASN A 100 1.06 8.39 -10.75
CA ASN A 100 -0.07 7.44 -10.74
C ASN A 100 0.30 6.05 -10.18
N ILE A 101 1.23 6.00 -9.22
CA ILE A 101 1.60 4.79 -8.49
C ILE A 101 0.71 4.67 -7.25
N THR A 102 0.01 3.56 -7.08
CA THR A 102 -0.82 3.33 -5.90
C THR A 102 0.03 3.00 -4.69
N VAL A 103 -0.13 3.76 -3.61
CA VAL A 103 0.42 3.40 -2.30
C VAL A 103 -0.47 2.36 -1.64
N ILE A 104 0.10 1.18 -1.37
CA ILE A 104 -0.57 0.13 -0.60
C ILE A 104 -0.07 0.21 0.84
N ALA A 105 -0.90 0.77 1.72
CA ALA A 105 -0.54 1.02 3.12
C ALA A 105 -0.59 -0.28 3.94
N TYR A 106 0.56 -0.85 4.28
CA TYR A 106 0.61 -1.95 5.25
C TYR A 106 0.70 -1.44 6.70
N SER A 107 0.27 -2.27 7.65
CA SER A 107 0.14 -1.91 9.07
C SER A 107 -0.70 -0.63 9.28
N PRO A 108 -1.83 -0.46 8.60
CA PRO A 108 -2.60 0.79 8.57
C PRO A 108 -3.19 1.17 9.94
N LEU A 109 -3.28 0.21 10.87
CA LEU A 109 -3.78 0.37 12.23
C LEU A 109 -2.66 0.23 13.29
N ALA A 110 -1.38 0.46 12.91
CA ALA A 110 -0.24 0.39 13.81
C ALA A 110 -0.19 -0.87 14.70
N LYS A 111 -0.66 -2.03 14.16
CA LYS A 111 -0.79 -3.32 14.87
C LYS A 111 -1.71 -3.28 16.11
N GLY A 112 -2.65 -2.32 16.15
CA GLY A 112 -3.56 -2.13 17.29
C GLY A 112 -2.93 -1.32 18.42
N ASP A 113 -1.77 -0.73 18.20
CA ASP A 113 -1.21 0.28 19.10
C ASP A 113 -1.95 1.60 18.87
N PHE A 114 -2.93 1.84 19.72
CA PHE A 114 -3.71 3.06 19.75
C PHE A 114 -3.19 4.02 20.84
N SER A 115 -1.90 4.01 21.16
CA SER A 115 -1.26 4.93 22.09
C SER A 115 -0.60 6.09 21.35
N GLY A 116 -0.79 7.33 21.80
CA GLY A 116 -0.17 8.52 21.23
C GLY A 116 -1.08 9.75 21.15
N PRO A 117 -0.53 10.95 20.96
CA PRO A 117 -1.25 12.22 21.08
C PRO A 117 -2.43 12.41 20.10
N GLY A 118 -2.42 11.75 18.95
CA GLY A 118 -3.50 11.84 17.96
C GLY A 118 -4.74 10.99 18.30
N LEU A 119 -4.66 10.07 19.24
CA LEU A 119 -5.69 9.05 19.46
C LEU A 119 -6.88 9.53 20.30
N GLU A 120 -6.67 10.51 21.17
CA GLU A 120 -7.80 11.16 21.85
C GLU A 120 -8.73 11.82 20.82
N ARG A 121 -8.14 12.43 19.76
CA ARG A 121 -8.91 13.03 18.66
C ARG A 121 -9.62 11.96 17.83
N VAL A 122 -8.94 10.85 17.53
CA VAL A 122 -9.58 9.70 16.85
C VAL A 122 -10.78 9.21 17.64
N ALA A 123 -10.64 9.02 18.95
CA ALA A 123 -11.73 8.57 19.82
C ALA A 123 -12.90 9.57 19.86
N GLY A 124 -12.60 10.88 19.93
CA GLY A 124 -13.61 11.94 19.89
C GLY A 124 -14.41 11.95 18.59
N ILE A 125 -13.72 11.88 17.44
CA ILE A 125 -14.37 11.82 16.11
C ILE A 125 -15.17 10.52 15.97
N ALA A 126 -14.62 9.40 16.41
CA ALA A 126 -15.30 8.10 16.38
C ALA A 126 -16.64 8.15 17.14
N SER A 127 -16.61 8.69 18.36
CA SER A 127 -17.82 8.88 19.18
C SER A 127 -18.85 9.79 18.51
N ALA A 128 -18.42 10.93 17.98
CA ALA A 128 -19.31 11.89 17.32
C ALA A 128 -19.99 11.32 16.07
N ARG A 129 -19.30 10.41 15.35
CA ARG A 129 -19.80 9.81 14.10
C ARG A 129 -20.45 8.44 14.27
N GLY A 130 -20.49 7.89 15.49
CA GLY A 130 -20.94 6.51 15.70
C GLY A 130 -20.10 5.48 14.96
N LYS A 131 -18.79 5.73 14.85
CA LYS A 131 -17.81 4.88 14.19
C LYS A 131 -16.81 4.34 15.21
N THR A 132 -16.05 3.31 14.82
CA THR A 132 -14.94 2.85 15.65
C THR A 132 -13.65 3.61 15.36
N PRO A 133 -12.69 3.67 16.29
CA PRO A 133 -11.37 4.25 16.05
C PRO A 133 -10.68 3.67 14.80
N ALA A 134 -10.79 2.35 14.59
CA ALA A 134 -10.24 1.68 13.41
C ALA A 134 -10.86 2.21 12.10
N GLN A 135 -12.18 2.42 12.08
CA GLN A 135 -12.87 2.99 10.92
C GLN A 135 -12.44 4.43 10.63
N ILE A 136 -12.21 5.24 11.66
CA ILE A 136 -11.69 6.61 11.49
C ILE A 136 -10.28 6.58 10.88
N MET A 137 -9.38 5.77 11.43
CA MET A 137 -8.00 5.69 10.95
C MET A 137 -7.91 5.16 9.52
N LEU A 138 -8.69 4.13 9.18
CA LEU A 138 -8.74 3.59 7.82
C LEU A 138 -9.36 4.60 6.85
N ASN A 139 -10.45 5.30 7.22
CA ASN A 139 -11.06 6.33 6.39
C ASN A 139 -10.08 7.49 6.14
N TRP A 140 -9.31 7.92 7.16
CA TRP A 140 -8.28 8.93 6.99
C TRP A 140 -7.24 8.51 5.95
N LEU A 141 -6.75 7.26 6.00
CA LEU A 141 -5.79 6.72 5.02
C LEU A 141 -6.36 6.72 3.59
N ILE A 142 -7.52 6.10 3.39
CA ILE A 142 -8.11 5.96 2.06
C ILE A 142 -8.71 7.27 1.51
N SER A 143 -8.77 8.33 2.32
CA SER A 143 -9.10 9.68 1.86
C SER A 143 -7.94 10.37 1.15
N GLN A 144 -6.72 9.84 1.26
CA GLN A 144 -5.56 10.32 0.51
C GLN A 144 -5.65 9.82 -0.94
N PRO A 145 -5.41 10.67 -1.94
CA PRO A 145 -5.36 10.21 -3.34
C PRO A 145 -4.32 9.09 -3.53
N GLN A 146 -4.63 8.11 -4.37
CA GLN A 146 -3.73 6.99 -4.70
C GLN A 146 -3.33 6.12 -3.49
N VAL A 147 -4.13 6.07 -2.42
CA VAL A 147 -3.85 5.24 -1.24
C VAL A 147 -4.95 4.21 -1.03
N ILE A 148 -4.53 2.96 -0.85
CA ILE A 148 -5.38 1.87 -0.36
C ILE A 148 -4.77 1.29 0.91
N ALA A 149 -5.61 0.76 1.81
CA ALA A 149 -5.17 0.18 3.07
C ALA A 149 -5.40 -1.34 3.09
N ILE A 150 -4.45 -2.10 3.66
CA ILE A 150 -4.53 -3.55 3.79
C ILE A 150 -4.49 -3.97 5.28
N PRO A 151 -5.59 -3.77 6.04
CA PRO A 151 -5.66 -4.23 7.41
C PRO A 151 -5.70 -5.76 7.48
N LYS A 152 -4.81 -6.36 8.29
CA LYS A 152 -4.78 -7.81 8.51
C LYS A 152 -5.58 -8.20 9.74
N THR A 153 -6.42 -9.21 9.62
CA THR A 153 -7.13 -9.80 10.74
C THR A 153 -7.38 -11.30 10.51
N ASP A 154 -7.58 -12.05 11.59
CA ASP A 154 -8.04 -13.43 11.62
C ASP A 154 -9.50 -13.56 12.16
N ARG A 155 -10.17 -12.41 12.40
CA ARG A 155 -11.54 -12.34 12.94
C ARG A 155 -12.48 -11.72 11.91
N VAL A 156 -13.60 -12.41 11.64
CA VAL A 156 -14.62 -11.96 10.67
C VAL A 156 -15.20 -10.59 11.05
N GLU A 157 -15.50 -10.39 12.34
CA GLU A 157 -16.07 -9.12 12.83
C GLU A 157 -15.15 -7.93 12.56
N ARG A 158 -13.84 -8.15 12.51
CA ARG A 158 -12.85 -7.11 12.16
C ARG A 158 -12.81 -6.81 10.67
N VAL A 159 -13.18 -7.75 9.83
CA VAL A 159 -13.36 -7.51 8.39
C VAL A 159 -14.55 -6.59 8.17
N ASP A 160 -15.69 -6.89 8.80
CA ASP A 160 -16.89 -6.06 8.72
C ASP A 160 -16.64 -4.64 9.28
N GLU A 161 -15.90 -4.56 10.40
CA GLU A 161 -15.46 -3.27 10.96
C GLU A 161 -14.62 -2.48 9.94
N ALA A 162 -13.63 -3.11 9.29
CA ALA A 162 -12.78 -2.45 8.32
C ALA A 162 -13.56 -1.98 7.07
N VAL A 163 -14.50 -2.78 6.58
CA VAL A 163 -15.40 -2.41 5.47
C VAL A 163 -16.25 -1.20 5.86
N GLY A 164 -16.66 -1.06 7.11
CA GLY A 164 -17.38 0.11 7.62
C GLY A 164 -16.60 1.43 7.59
N ALA A 165 -15.31 1.40 7.19
CA ALA A 165 -14.53 2.61 6.91
C ALA A 165 -14.85 3.22 5.53
N ILE A 166 -15.53 2.48 4.64
CA ILE A 166 -15.87 2.90 3.28
C ILE A 166 -17.29 3.48 3.24
N GLY A 167 -17.61 4.25 2.20
CA GLY A 167 -18.99 4.73 1.93
C GLY A 167 -19.38 6.02 2.65
N TRP A 168 -18.43 6.67 3.32
CA TRP A 168 -18.61 7.98 3.93
C TRP A 168 -17.33 8.80 3.84
N THR A 169 -17.43 10.12 3.99
CA THR A 169 -16.30 11.03 3.92
C THR A 169 -16.14 11.77 5.24
N MET A 170 -14.91 11.82 5.74
CA MET A 170 -14.53 12.63 6.90
C MET A 170 -14.61 14.11 6.56
N ASP A 171 -15.07 14.95 7.49
CA ASP A 171 -15.08 16.39 7.28
C ASP A 171 -13.65 16.93 7.14
N PRO A 172 -13.42 17.95 6.29
CA PRO A 172 -12.10 18.53 6.11
C PRO A 172 -11.45 19.01 7.42
N ALA A 173 -12.24 19.55 8.36
CA ALA A 173 -11.75 19.98 9.66
C ALA A 173 -11.28 18.80 10.54
N GLU A 174 -12.01 17.69 10.55
CA GLU A 174 -11.61 16.47 11.26
C GLU A 174 -10.35 15.85 10.66
N ARG A 175 -10.28 15.78 9.33
CA ARG A 175 -9.09 15.28 8.63
C ARG A 175 -7.86 16.14 8.96
N THR A 176 -8.00 17.46 8.91
CA THR A 176 -6.92 18.40 9.28
C THR A 176 -6.50 18.22 10.73
N ALA A 177 -7.46 18.05 11.65
CA ALA A 177 -7.17 17.83 13.06
C ALA A 177 -6.38 16.53 13.31
N LEU A 178 -6.63 15.47 12.55
CA LEU A 178 -5.85 14.23 12.60
C LEU A 178 -4.48 14.38 11.93
N THR A 179 -4.39 15.13 10.84
CA THR A 179 -3.13 15.34 10.12
C THR A 179 -2.13 16.19 10.92
N ASN A 180 -2.59 17.11 11.75
CA ASN A 180 -1.77 18.01 12.57
C ASN A 180 -1.52 17.51 14.00
N SER A 181 -1.74 16.20 14.25
CA SER A 181 -1.59 15.59 15.59
C SER A 181 -0.25 14.88 15.78
#